data_833ccb8afcad45e077a185bc7e08d3fd
#
_entry.id   833ccb8afcad45e077a185bc7e08d3fd
#
_cell.length_a   1.000
_cell.length_b   1.000
_cell.length_c   1.000
_cell.angle_alpha   90.00
_cell.angle_beta   90.00
_cell.angle_gamma   90.00
#
_symmetry.space_group_name_H-M   'P 1'
#
loop_
_entity.id
_entity.type
_entity.pdbx_description
1 polymer ?
#
loop_
_entity_poly.entity_id
_entity_poly.type
_entity_poly.pdbx_seq_one_letter_code
_entity_poly.pdbx_strand_id
1 'polypeptide(L)'
;VVASVAMLITCLDMPFIASIPVFGIGMIGIAFQVSFFQAVILAKVRKPGASIISSLVLGLFHVVFAPQMILFAFIGGLVGEVLGLLIFRSYKSYLSIGFTSCFLVPVITLCFVALYFMLMSPAKAMDHLQLTNAGWIIPTCVTLGVVALSIAGATCGTLLMRTLYKKGVLHESL
;
A
#
# COMPACT_ATOMS: atom_id res chain seq x y z
N VAL A 1 -13.00 -8.43 -8.99
CA VAL A 1 -12.25 -9.09 -10.07
C VAL A 1 -11.40 -8.07 -10.84
N VAL A 2 -11.98 -7.03 -11.50
CA VAL A 2 -11.20 -6.08 -12.33
C VAL A 2 -10.14 -5.33 -11.51
N ALA A 3 -10.50 -4.81 -10.32
CA ALA A 3 -9.54 -4.11 -9.46
C ALA A 3 -8.44 -5.05 -8.93
N SER A 4 -8.78 -6.31 -8.65
CA SER A 4 -7.79 -7.31 -8.24
C SER A 4 -6.85 -7.68 -9.38
N VAL A 5 -7.38 -7.83 -10.61
CA VAL A 5 -6.55 -8.07 -11.81
C VAL A 5 -5.64 -6.88 -12.10
N ALA A 6 -6.17 -5.66 -12.01
CA ALA A 6 -5.36 -4.45 -12.19
C ALA A 6 -4.27 -4.33 -11.10
N MET A 7 -4.57 -4.70 -9.84
CA MET A 7 -3.59 -4.77 -8.76
C MET A 7 -2.49 -5.81 -9.04
N LEU A 8 -2.82 -6.91 -9.74
CA LEU A 8 -1.87 -7.91 -10.20
C LEU A 8 -0.95 -7.39 -11.30
N ILE A 9 -1.51 -6.64 -12.25
CA ILE A 9 -0.72 -6.04 -13.34
C ILE A 9 0.35 -5.12 -12.76
N THR A 10 0.03 -4.38 -11.69
CA THR A 10 1.01 -3.52 -11.01
C THR A 10 2.16 -4.30 -10.36
N CYS A 11 1.93 -5.57 -10.04
CA CYS A 11 2.99 -6.44 -9.50
C CYS A 11 4.00 -6.85 -10.57
N LEU A 12 3.64 -6.80 -11.86
CA LEU A 12 4.55 -7.09 -12.96
C LEU A 12 5.61 -5.99 -13.16
N ASP A 13 5.35 -4.78 -12.68
CA ASP A 13 6.30 -3.67 -12.74
C ASP A 13 7.41 -3.82 -11.68
N MET A 14 7.18 -4.63 -10.63
CA MET A 14 8.13 -4.80 -9.51
C MET A 14 9.52 -5.28 -9.92
N PRO A 15 9.72 -6.28 -10.80
CA PRO A 15 11.06 -6.71 -11.21
C PRO A 15 11.86 -5.61 -11.86
N PHE A 16 11.21 -4.75 -12.66
CA PHE A 16 11.87 -3.64 -13.34
C PHE A 16 12.28 -2.54 -12.37
N ILE A 17 11.42 -2.23 -11.40
CA ILE A 17 11.67 -1.19 -10.41
C ILE A 17 12.68 -1.69 -9.35
N ALA A 18 12.62 -2.97 -8.97
CA ALA A 18 13.54 -3.60 -8.03
C ALA A 18 14.98 -3.70 -8.55
N SER A 19 15.20 -3.59 -9.87
CA SER A 19 16.53 -3.56 -10.47
C SER A 19 17.28 -2.25 -10.18
N ILE A 20 16.60 -1.20 -9.72
CA ILE A 20 17.22 0.08 -9.38
C ILE A 20 17.82 -0.02 -7.97
N PRO A 21 19.17 0.13 -7.79
CA PRO A 21 19.84 -0.11 -6.52
C PRO A 21 19.68 1.07 -5.54
N VAL A 22 18.46 1.59 -5.39
CA VAL A 22 18.12 2.63 -4.41
C VAL A 22 17.01 2.11 -3.53
N PHE A 23 17.28 2.05 -2.22
CA PHE A 23 16.32 1.57 -1.25
C PHE A 23 14.99 2.33 -1.35
N GLY A 24 13.90 1.57 -1.43
CA GLY A 24 12.54 2.11 -1.39
C GLY A 24 12.03 2.77 -2.66
N ILE A 25 12.84 2.89 -3.72
CA ILE A 25 12.37 3.45 -5.00
C ILE A 25 11.26 2.58 -5.60
N GLY A 26 11.35 1.26 -5.41
CA GLY A 26 10.29 0.33 -5.77
C GLY A 26 8.98 0.60 -5.04
N MET A 27 9.05 0.99 -3.78
CA MET A 27 7.86 1.33 -2.98
C MET A 27 7.22 2.64 -3.45
N ILE A 28 8.02 3.63 -3.90
CA ILE A 28 7.52 4.86 -4.52
C ILE A 28 6.73 4.52 -5.79
N GLY A 29 7.31 3.69 -6.67
CA GLY A 29 6.68 3.32 -7.95
C GLY A 29 5.30 2.68 -7.78
N ILE A 30 5.14 1.79 -6.81
CA ILE A 30 3.88 1.06 -6.57
C ILE A 30 2.91 1.77 -5.62
N ALA A 31 3.38 2.74 -4.83
CA ALA A 31 2.58 3.37 -3.77
C ALA A 31 1.27 3.96 -4.28
N PHE A 32 1.33 4.70 -5.38
CA PHE A 32 0.14 5.28 -6.02
C PHE A 32 -0.82 4.19 -6.49
N GLN A 33 -0.33 3.23 -7.26
CA GLN A 33 -1.14 2.20 -7.91
C GLN A 33 -1.83 1.31 -6.88
N VAL A 34 -1.08 0.79 -5.92
CA VAL A 34 -1.61 -0.09 -4.87
C VAL A 34 -2.66 0.62 -4.04
N SER A 35 -2.39 1.86 -3.59
CA SER A 35 -3.36 2.63 -2.80
C SER A 35 -4.61 3.01 -3.61
N PHE A 36 -4.46 3.29 -4.91
CA PHE A 36 -5.57 3.54 -5.82
C PHE A 36 -6.49 2.32 -5.93
N PHE A 37 -5.94 1.15 -6.26
CA PHE A 37 -6.76 -0.06 -6.42
C PHE A 37 -7.33 -0.55 -5.09
N GLN A 38 -6.60 -0.39 -3.99
CA GLN A 38 -7.11 -0.68 -2.65
C GLN A 38 -8.35 0.18 -2.34
N ALA A 39 -8.30 1.48 -2.66
CA ALA A 39 -9.45 2.37 -2.48
C ALA A 39 -10.65 1.98 -3.36
N VAL A 40 -10.41 1.55 -4.60
CA VAL A 40 -11.46 1.06 -5.50
C VAL A 40 -12.11 -0.21 -4.95
N ILE A 41 -11.32 -1.17 -4.46
CA ILE A 41 -11.82 -2.41 -3.86
C ILE A 41 -12.67 -2.09 -2.61
N LEU A 42 -12.14 -1.28 -1.69
CA LEU A 42 -12.85 -0.93 -0.46
C LEU A 42 -14.13 -0.13 -0.75
N ALA A 43 -14.11 0.77 -1.73
CA ALA A 43 -15.30 1.52 -2.14
C ALA A 43 -16.40 0.63 -2.73
N LYS A 44 -16.06 -0.51 -3.33
CA LYS A 44 -17.01 -1.47 -3.86
C LYS A 44 -17.53 -2.42 -2.78
N VAL A 45 -16.66 -2.93 -1.90
CA VAL A 45 -17.02 -3.96 -0.91
C VAL A 45 -17.65 -3.34 0.35
N ARG A 46 -17.13 -2.24 0.85
CA ARG A 46 -17.62 -1.47 2.02
C ARG A 46 -17.87 -2.30 3.28
N LYS A 47 -17.18 -3.43 3.45
CA LYS A 47 -17.33 -4.32 4.61
C LYS A 47 -16.04 -4.36 5.43
N PRO A 48 -16.15 -4.50 6.76
CA PRO A 48 -14.98 -4.80 7.59
C PRO A 48 -14.31 -6.09 7.11
N GLY A 49 -13.00 -6.17 7.20
CA GLY A 49 -12.19 -7.28 6.68
C GLY A 49 -11.78 -7.14 5.21
N ALA A 50 -12.38 -6.23 4.45
CA ALA A 50 -12.08 -6.08 3.02
C ALA A 50 -10.65 -5.60 2.77
N SER A 51 -10.10 -4.75 3.64
CA SER A 51 -8.71 -4.29 3.54
C SER A 51 -7.73 -5.44 3.78
N ILE A 52 -7.97 -6.25 4.80
CA ILE A 52 -7.13 -7.40 5.15
C ILE A 52 -7.16 -8.44 4.01
N ILE A 53 -8.34 -8.78 3.50
CA ILE A 53 -8.46 -9.77 2.42
C ILE A 53 -7.76 -9.31 1.15
N SER A 54 -7.96 -8.05 0.74
CA SER A 54 -7.34 -7.50 -0.46
C SER A 54 -5.82 -7.39 -0.33
N SER A 55 -5.31 -7.03 0.84
CA SER A 55 -3.87 -6.98 1.11
C SER A 55 -3.24 -8.37 1.17
N LEU A 56 -3.93 -9.38 1.72
CA LEU A 56 -3.48 -10.78 1.68
C LEU A 56 -3.38 -11.30 0.24
N VAL A 57 -4.36 -11.00 -0.60
CA VAL A 57 -4.30 -11.34 -2.03
C VAL A 57 -3.08 -10.70 -2.69
N LEU A 58 -2.85 -9.41 -2.43
CA LEU A 58 -1.65 -8.71 -2.91
C LEU A 58 -0.36 -9.41 -2.43
N GLY A 59 -0.28 -9.70 -1.12
CA GLY A 59 0.87 -10.38 -0.52
C GLY A 59 1.13 -11.75 -1.13
N LEU A 60 0.08 -12.53 -1.41
CA LEU A 60 0.17 -13.85 -2.01
C LEU A 60 0.83 -13.80 -3.40
N PHE A 61 0.50 -12.79 -4.22
CA PHE A 61 1.16 -12.63 -5.52
C PHE A 61 2.63 -12.21 -5.40
N HIS A 62 2.98 -11.46 -4.37
CA HIS A 62 4.36 -11.05 -4.14
C HIS A 62 5.22 -12.12 -3.47
N VAL A 63 4.65 -13.21 -2.96
CA VAL A 63 5.39 -14.34 -2.36
C VAL A 63 6.46 -14.90 -3.30
N VAL A 64 6.17 -14.93 -4.61
CA VAL A 64 7.11 -15.41 -5.64
C VAL A 64 8.41 -14.59 -5.65
N PHE A 65 8.33 -13.29 -5.36
CA PHE A 65 9.50 -12.39 -5.33
C PHE A 65 10.11 -12.26 -3.95
N ALA A 66 9.28 -12.26 -2.91
CA ALA A 66 9.70 -12.09 -1.53
C ALA A 66 8.69 -12.79 -0.59
N PRO A 67 9.03 -13.98 -0.03
CA PRO A 67 8.11 -14.77 0.79
C PRO A 67 7.53 -14.01 1.99
N GLN A 68 8.29 -13.07 2.57
CA GLN A 68 7.86 -12.23 3.69
C GLN A 68 6.75 -11.22 3.32
N MET A 69 6.49 -11.00 2.03
CA MET A 69 5.49 -10.04 1.58
C MET A 69 4.07 -10.36 2.03
N ILE A 70 3.74 -11.63 2.18
CA ILE A 70 2.40 -12.01 2.67
C ILE A 70 2.16 -11.49 4.10
N LEU A 71 3.20 -11.58 4.96
CA LEU A 71 3.13 -11.08 6.33
C LEU A 71 3.05 -9.55 6.36
N PHE A 72 3.87 -8.87 5.56
CA PHE A 72 3.91 -7.41 5.51
C PHE A 72 2.62 -6.82 4.94
N ALA A 73 2.06 -7.44 3.90
CA ALA A 73 0.78 -7.05 3.35
C ALA A 73 -0.36 -7.28 4.35
N PHE A 74 -0.34 -8.40 5.09
CA PHE A 74 -1.30 -8.66 6.16
C PHE A 74 -1.23 -7.58 7.24
N ILE A 75 -0.03 -7.26 7.75
CA ILE A 75 0.17 -6.22 8.75
C ILE A 75 -0.30 -4.87 8.22
N GLY A 76 0.05 -4.52 6.98
CA GLY A 76 -0.38 -3.27 6.34
C GLY A 76 -1.89 -3.15 6.21
N GLY A 77 -2.55 -4.22 5.75
CA GLY A 77 -4.00 -4.28 5.67
C GLY A 77 -4.69 -4.21 7.03
N LEU A 78 -4.15 -4.92 8.03
CA LEU A 78 -4.65 -4.94 9.40
C LEU A 78 -4.54 -3.54 10.05
N VAL A 79 -3.37 -2.91 9.97
CA VAL A 79 -3.14 -1.57 10.53
C VAL A 79 -4.07 -0.55 9.89
N GLY A 80 -4.16 -0.54 8.55
CA GLY A 80 -5.08 0.34 7.84
C GLY A 80 -6.54 0.12 8.23
N GLU A 81 -6.96 -1.14 8.36
CA GLU A 81 -8.32 -1.50 8.76
C GLU A 81 -8.63 -1.07 10.21
N VAL A 82 -7.74 -1.40 11.14
CA VAL A 82 -7.93 -1.07 12.56
C VAL A 82 -8.00 0.45 12.74
N LEU A 83 -7.06 1.20 12.17
CA LEU A 83 -7.07 2.67 12.24
C LEU A 83 -8.31 3.28 11.57
N GLY A 84 -8.68 2.78 10.40
CA GLY A 84 -9.88 3.22 9.70
C GLY A 84 -11.16 2.98 10.49
N LEU A 85 -11.31 1.80 11.09
CA LEU A 85 -12.47 1.46 11.92
C LEU A 85 -12.47 2.18 13.27
N LEU A 86 -11.33 2.39 13.91
CA LEU A 86 -11.23 3.15 15.15
C LEU A 86 -11.67 4.61 14.97
N ILE A 87 -11.27 5.24 13.86
CA ILE A 87 -11.57 6.66 13.62
C ILE A 87 -12.97 6.84 13.05
N PHE A 88 -13.34 6.06 12.05
CA PHE A 88 -14.58 6.27 11.30
C PHE A 88 -15.71 5.28 11.64
N ARG A 89 -15.39 4.21 12.36
CA ARG A 89 -16.33 3.13 12.79
C ARG A 89 -17.05 2.40 11.65
N SER A 90 -16.87 2.83 10.40
CA SER A 90 -17.51 2.20 9.24
C SER A 90 -16.87 2.62 7.92
N TYR A 91 -17.07 1.81 6.86
CA TYR A 91 -16.67 2.13 5.47
C TYR A 91 -17.77 2.86 4.66
N LYS A 92 -18.73 3.52 5.32
CA LYS A 92 -19.79 4.27 4.62
C LYS A 92 -19.26 5.54 3.97
N SER A 93 -18.25 6.18 4.57
CA SER A 93 -17.66 7.42 4.07
C SER A 93 -16.50 7.14 3.11
N TYR A 94 -16.42 7.90 2.01
CA TYR A 94 -15.27 7.88 1.11
C TYR A 94 -13.98 8.33 1.80
N LEU A 95 -14.07 9.18 2.83
CA LEU A 95 -12.93 9.57 3.66
C LEU A 95 -12.36 8.37 4.43
N SER A 96 -13.23 7.54 5.02
CA SER A 96 -12.79 6.32 5.70
C SER A 96 -12.07 5.36 4.76
N ILE A 97 -12.61 5.18 3.55
CA ILE A 97 -12.03 4.32 2.51
C ILE A 97 -10.66 4.84 2.09
N GLY A 98 -10.55 6.13 1.76
CA GLY A 98 -9.30 6.77 1.37
C GLY A 98 -8.25 6.69 2.47
N PHE A 99 -8.64 7.00 3.70
CA PHE A 99 -7.79 6.92 4.88
C PHE A 99 -7.23 5.50 5.09
N THR A 100 -8.10 4.48 5.08
CA THR A 100 -7.66 3.08 5.23
C THR A 100 -6.70 2.66 4.11
N SER A 101 -6.98 3.07 2.87
CA SER A 101 -6.19 2.66 1.71
C SER A 101 -4.80 3.28 1.65
N CYS A 102 -4.57 4.45 2.27
CA CYS A 102 -3.28 5.11 2.22
C CYS A 102 -2.23 4.47 3.15
N PHE A 103 -2.62 3.63 4.11
CA PHE A 103 -1.68 3.01 5.07
C PHE A 103 -0.97 1.76 4.55
N LEU A 104 -1.51 1.07 3.54
CA LEU A 104 -1.00 -0.23 3.11
C LEU A 104 0.48 -0.18 2.74
N VAL A 105 0.86 0.66 1.78
CA VAL A 105 2.26 0.71 1.30
C VAL A 105 3.21 1.34 2.31
N PRO A 106 2.90 2.45 3.00
CA PRO A 106 3.76 2.97 4.07
C PRO A 106 4.07 1.95 5.17
N VAL A 107 3.07 1.17 5.60
CA VAL A 107 3.29 0.14 6.63
C VAL A 107 4.15 -1.00 6.10
N ILE A 108 3.93 -1.46 4.86
CA ILE A 108 4.81 -2.45 4.21
C ILE A 108 6.26 -1.94 4.17
N THR A 109 6.46 -0.67 3.79
CA THR A 109 7.79 -0.04 3.76
C THR A 109 8.45 -0.04 5.13
N LEU A 110 7.70 0.30 6.19
CA LEU A 110 8.20 0.23 7.57
C LEU A 110 8.55 -1.20 7.99
N CYS A 111 7.75 -2.19 7.60
CA CYS A 111 8.04 -3.60 7.87
C CYS A 111 9.35 -4.04 7.20
N PHE A 112 9.62 -3.59 5.97
CA PHE A 112 10.91 -3.86 5.31
C PHE A 112 12.08 -3.25 6.08
N VAL A 113 11.98 -1.98 6.46
CA VAL A 113 13.02 -1.32 7.27
C VAL A 113 13.26 -2.10 8.56
N ALA A 114 12.20 -2.44 9.28
CA ALA A 114 12.31 -3.23 10.52
C ALA A 114 12.97 -4.59 10.29
N LEU A 115 12.63 -5.28 9.20
CA LEU A 115 13.25 -6.57 8.86
C LEU A 115 14.75 -6.45 8.64
N TYR A 116 15.21 -5.41 7.93
CA TYR A 116 16.65 -5.18 7.74
C TYR A 116 17.38 -4.99 9.07
N PHE A 117 16.83 -4.20 9.99
CA PHE A 117 17.42 -4.02 11.32
C PHE A 117 17.37 -5.28 12.19
N MET A 118 16.40 -6.17 11.97
CA MET A 118 16.33 -7.45 12.70
C MET A 118 17.29 -8.51 12.17
N LEU A 119 17.50 -8.57 10.85
CA LEU A 119 18.29 -9.61 10.20
C LEU A 119 19.78 -9.26 10.05
N MET A 120 20.11 -7.98 10.03
CA MET A 120 21.47 -7.49 9.82
C MET A 120 21.97 -6.78 11.08
N SER A 121 23.31 -6.72 11.24
CA SER A 121 23.86 -5.82 12.26
C SER A 121 23.46 -4.37 11.93
N PRO A 122 23.25 -3.50 12.94
CA PRO A 122 22.81 -2.13 12.72
C PRO A 122 23.66 -1.37 11.70
N ALA A 123 25.01 -1.57 11.73
CA ALA A 123 25.92 -0.93 10.78
C ALA A 123 25.66 -1.39 9.33
N LYS A 124 25.49 -2.69 9.10
CA LYS A 124 25.20 -3.24 7.77
C LYS A 124 23.81 -2.85 7.28
N ALA A 125 22.82 -2.81 8.18
CA ALA A 125 21.49 -2.36 7.84
C ALA A 125 21.49 -0.88 7.42
N MET A 126 22.22 -0.04 8.14
CA MET A 126 22.38 1.38 7.81
C MET A 126 23.06 1.60 6.46
N ASP A 127 24.10 0.81 6.16
CA ASP A 127 24.79 0.88 4.87
C ASP A 127 23.89 0.43 3.72
N HIS A 128 23.19 -0.70 3.90
CA HIS A 128 22.25 -1.22 2.90
C HIS A 128 21.07 -0.26 2.62
N LEU A 129 20.57 0.43 3.65
CA LEU A 129 19.56 1.46 3.55
C LEU A 129 20.12 2.80 3.06
N GLN A 130 21.41 2.87 2.73
CA GLN A 130 22.13 4.08 2.30
C GLN A 130 22.08 5.23 3.32
N LEU A 131 21.92 4.90 4.60
CA LEU A 131 21.86 5.88 5.68
C LEU A 131 23.23 6.48 6.00
N THR A 132 24.32 5.75 5.68
CA THR A 132 25.69 6.18 5.98
C THR A 132 26.22 7.22 5.00
N ASN A 133 25.86 7.13 3.71
CA ASN A 133 26.44 7.97 2.65
C ASN A 133 25.70 9.29 2.42
N ALA A 134 24.37 9.28 2.53
CA ALA A 134 23.54 10.46 2.31
C ALA A 134 22.76 10.90 3.57
N GLY A 135 23.14 10.34 4.72
CA GLY A 135 22.43 10.59 5.96
C GLY A 135 20.96 10.19 5.87
N TRP A 136 20.13 10.88 6.63
CA TRP A 136 18.70 10.64 6.68
C TRP A 136 17.91 11.24 5.50
N ILE A 137 18.56 11.93 4.56
CA ILE A 137 17.89 12.63 3.46
C ILE A 137 17.20 11.66 2.52
N ILE A 138 17.91 10.65 2.00
CA ILE A 138 17.34 9.68 1.04
C ILE A 138 16.16 8.91 1.66
N PRO A 139 16.30 8.22 2.82
CA PRO A 139 15.19 7.48 3.39
C PRO A 139 14.02 8.39 3.79
N THR A 140 14.27 9.62 4.22
CA THR A 140 13.21 10.59 4.50
C THR A 140 12.46 10.99 3.24
N CYS A 141 13.18 11.31 2.15
CA CYS A 141 12.56 11.64 0.86
C CYS A 141 11.75 10.45 0.30
N VAL A 142 12.29 9.23 0.40
CA VAL A 142 11.58 8.00 -0.02
C VAL A 142 10.32 7.82 0.80
N THR A 143 10.39 7.92 2.12
CA THR A 143 9.23 7.73 3.00
C THR A 143 8.16 8.79 2.73
N LEU A 144 8.55 10.06 2.60
CA LEU A 144 7.63 11.15 2.25
C LEU A 144 7.00 10.92 0.87
N GLY A 145 7.79 10.48 -0.12
CA GLY A 145 7.31 10.14 -1.45
C GLY A 145 6.28 9.02 -1.43
N VAL A 146 6.57 7.93 -0.70
CA VAL A 146 5.63 6.81 -0.52
C VAL A 146 4.32 7.27 0.11
N VAL A 147 4.39 8.05 1.20
CA VAL A 147 3.19 8.56 1.87
C VAL A 147 2.39 9.49 0.96
N ALA A 148 3.05 10.45 0.29
CA ALA A 148 2.39 11.40 -0.60
C ALA A 148 1.69 10.69 -1.77
N LEU A 149 2.36 9.73 -2.42
CA LEU A 149 1.79 8.96 -3.52
C LEU A 149 0.70 8.00 -3.06
N SER A 150 0.80 7.43 -1.86
CA SER A 150 -0.28 6.61 -1.28
C SER A 150 -1.54 7.44 -1.03
N ILE A 151 -1.40 8.65 -0.51
CA ILE A 151 -2.52 9.58 -0.30
C ILE A 151 -3.11 9.99 -1.66
N ALA A 152 -2.28 10.36 -2.63
CA ALA A 152 -2.74 10.72 -3.98
C ALA A 152 -3.47 9.55 -4.65
N GLY A 153 -2.93 8.34 -4.60
CA GLY A 153 -3.58 7.15 -5.15
C GLY A 153 -4.92 6.85 -4.49
N ALA A 154 -4.97 6.86 -3.16
CA ALA A 154 -6.20 6.62 -2.41
C ALA A 154 -7.28 7.67 -2.69
N THR A 155 -6.90 8.95 -2.79
CA THR A 155 -7.84 10.03 -3.13
C THR A 155 -8.35 9.92 -4.55
N CYS A 156 -7.49 9.64 -5.53
CA CYS A 156 -7.90 9.40 -6.91
C CYS A 156 -8.85 8.21 -7.03
N GLY A 157 -8.56 7.10 -6.36
CA GLY A 157 -9.42 5.91 -6.35
C GLY A 157 -10.80 6.19 -5.77
N THR A 158 -10.87 6.89 -4.64
CA THR A 158 -12.15 7.27 -4.02
C THR A 158 -12.95 8.26 -4.87
N LEU A 159 -12.29 9.23 -5.50
CA LEU A 159 -12.94 10.19 -6.39
C LEU A 159 -13.49 9.52 -7.65
N LEU A 160 -12.74 8.59 -8.25
CA LEU A 160 -13.20 7.79 -9.38
C LEU A 160 -14.48 7.03 -8.99
N MET A 161 -14.47 6.30 -7.90
CA MET A 161 -15.62 5.51 -7.46
C MET A 161 -16.83 6.39 -7.15
N ARG A 162 -16.62 7.53 -6.47
CA ARG A 162 -17.68 8.51 -6.23
C ARG A 162 -18.31 9.02 -7.53
N THR A 163 -17.49 9.26 -8.55
CA THR A 163 -17.96 9.73 -9.86
C THR A 163 -18.76 8.66 -10.60
N LEU A 164 -18.29 7.39 -10.57
CA LEU A 164 -18.98 6.27 -11.21
C LEU A 164 -20.35 5.98 -10.57
N TYR A 165 -20.45 6.06 -9.24
CA TYR A 165 -21.74 5.92 -8.53
C TYR A 165 -22.68 7.08 -8.85
N LYS A 166 -22.19 8.33 -8.89
CA LYS A 166 -23.03 9.49 -9.25
C LYS A 166 -23.58 9.42 -10.68
N LYS A 167 -22.82 8.82 -11.60
CA LYS A 167 -23.23 8.63 -13.00
C LYS A 167 -24.14 7.40 -13.22
N GLY A 168 -24.45 6.64 -12.17
CA GLY A 168 -25.29 5.45 -12.27
C GLY A 168 -24.63 4.25 -12.99
N VAL A 169 -23.32 4.34 -13.27
CA VAL A 169 -22.57 3.24 -13.91
C VAL A 169 -22.42 2.04 -12.96
N LEU A 170 -22.37 2.31 -11.66
CA LEU A 170 -22.29 1.31 -10.60
C LEU A 170 -23.43 1.51 -9.62
N HIS A 171 -24.08 0.39 -9.23
CA HIS A 171 -25.05 0.40 -8.13
C HIS A 171 -24.32 0.18 -6.80
N GLU A 172 -24.67 0.97 -5.79
CA GLU A 172 -24.20 0.71 -4.43
C GLU A 172 -24.83 -0.62 -3.96
N SER A 173 -23.98 -1.61 -3.67
CA SER A 173 -24.42 -2.78 -2.93
C SER A 173 -24.53 -2.36 -1.46
N LEU A 174 -25.76 -2.04 -1.03
CA LEU A 174 -26.09 -1.84 0.38
C LEU A 174 -25.82 -3.10 1.20
#